data_8c9881b7a77d2035b8d28efa904af823
#
_entry.id   8c9881b7a77d2035b8d28efa904af823
#
_cell.length_a   1.000
_cell.length_b   1.000
_cell.length_c   1.000
_cell.angle_alpha   90.00
_cell.angle_beta   90.00
_cell.angle_gamma   90.00
#
_symmetry.space_group_name_H-M   'P 1'
#
loop_
_entity.id
_entity.type
_entity.pdbx_description
1 polymer ?
#
loop_
_entity_poly.entity_id
_entity_poly.type
_entity_poly.pdbx_seq_one_letter_code
_entity_poly.pdbx_strand_id
1 'polypeptide(L)'
;MATYYQTESSENLNINQFAHLVESECRNALGKFKSILTSYALFHLTFALLSLAQLTLIFALLFTHPTSPFFAIAIASLLLTICSHLIITYYFQGKKPIQFRELETNFYHACVKCIPVDIPDDDYHLSLAHSMFQLATYIGQKQVYSLSFKPFTFLEGMFIFIGYHLHFKEMLIMQELLLHRSIKEHIELIKKNPIDLAVHTSLANAYTALAKIYQIPTNLPFDDLTLVERRFAKASLKEKFKVATNRAIEELKILDDLAPNDPWVHAQLASCYHHLNLFEEETREYEILLNIRPHDKEILYRLGVLYFRLGKNAKGLSTYRCLMEIDARDASHLISHYNPF
;
A
#
# COMPACT_ATOMS: atom_id res chain seq x y z
N MET A 1 40.13 -10.47 22.25
CA MET A 1 38.80 -10.12 22.79
C MET A 1 38.48 -8.62 22.63
N ALA A 2 39.36 -7.69 22.95
CA ALA A 2 39.10 -6.25 22.82
C ALA A 2 38.85 -5.77 21.36
N THR A 3 39.52 -6.36 20.39
CA THR A 3 39.35 -6.06 18.95
C THR A 3 38.03 -6.55 18.39
N TYR A 4 37.46 -7.64 18.91
CA TYR A 4 36.16 -8.17 18.48
C TYR A 4 35.00 -7.26 18.95
N TYR A 5 35.04 -6.76 20.18
CA TYR A 5 34.05 -5.79 20.71
C TYR A 5 34.15 -4.41 20.06
N GLN A 6 35.31 -4.01 19.56
CA GLN A 6 35.48 -2.74 18.84
C GLN A 6 34.92 -2.82 17.42
N THR A 7 35.02 -3.95 16.72
CA THR A 7 34.42 -4.12 15.39
C THR A 7 32.90 -4.21 15.48
N GLU A 8 32.34 -4.97 16.42
CA GLU A 8 30.87 -5.05 16.62
C GLU A 8 30.25 -3.70 17.02
N SER A 9 30.93 -2.91 17.84
CA SER A 9 30.45 -1.58 18.22
C SER A 9 30.54 -0.58 17.08
N SER A 10 31.54 -0.66 16.21
CA SER A 10 31.69 0.22 15.03
C SER A 10 30.71 -0.15 13.91
N GLU A 11 30.41 -1.44 13.68
CA GLU A 11 29.39 -1.89 12.73
C GLU A 11 27.98 -1.46 13.18
N ASN A 12 27.63 -1.66 14.45
CA ASN A 12 26.36 -1.21 15.01
C ASN A 12 26.20 0.32 14.96
N LEU A 13 27.29 1.07 15.14
CA LEU A 13 27.28 2.54 15.04
C LEU A 13 27.04 2.98 13.59
N ASN A 14 27.67 2.32 12.62
CA ASN A 14 27.48 2.60 11.19
C ASN A 14 26.07 2.25 10.69
N ILE A 15 25.50 1.14 11.14
CA ILE A 15 24.12 0.74 10.78
C ILE A 15 23.10 1.72 11.35
N ASN A 16 23.24 2.14 12.61
CA ASN A 16 22.35 3.14 13.22
C ASN A 16 22.46 4.49 12.53
N GLN A 17 23.66 4.91 12.16
CA GLN A 17 23.89 6.16 11.44
C GLN A 17 23.27 6.11 10.04
N PHE A 18 23.40 4.99 9.31
CA PHE A 18 22.76 4.78 8.02
C PHE A 18 21.24 4.84 8.15
N ALA A 19 20.65 4.14 9.13
CA ALA A 19 19.21 4.15 9.37
C ALA A 19 18.66 5.57 9.60
N HIS A 20 19.34 6.38 10.39
CA HIS A 20 18.99 7.80 10.62
C HIS A 20 19.09 8.64 9.35
N LEU A 21 20.13 8.45 8.53
CA LEU A 21 20.30 9.16 7.27
C LEU A 21 19.16 8.79 6.28
N VAL A 22 18.87 7.50 6.13
CA VAL A 22 17.76 7.03 5.28
C VAL A 22 16.41 7.57 5.77
N GLU A 23 16.18 7.58 7.07
CA GLU A 23 14.94 8.14 7.63
C GLU A 23 14.82 9.65 7.33
N SER A 24 15.91 10.39 7.39
CA SER A 24 15.93 11.81 7.02
C SER A 24 15.62 12.02 5.53
N GLU A 25 16.19 11.18 4.66
CA GLU A 25 15.91 11.21 3.22
C GLU A 25 14.49 10.76 2.89
N CYS A 26 13.93 9.78 3.62
CA CYS A 26 12.52 9.42 3.52
C CYS A 26 11.60 10.60 3.86
N ARG A 27 11.89 11.34 4.93
CA ARG A 27 11.12 12.56 5.29
C ARG A 27 11.24 13.65 4.23
N ASN A 28 12.43 13.85 3.67
CA ASN A 28 12.67 14.80 2.58
C ASN A 28 11.90 14.42 1.31
N ALA A 29 11.99 13.16 0.88
CA ALA A 29 11.26 12.62 -0.27
C ALA A 29 9.75 12.72 -0.09
N LEU A 30 9.25 12.40 1.11
CA LEU A 30 7.84 12.54 1.48
C LEU A 30 7.39 14.01 1.43
N GLY A 31 8.22 14.94 1.91
CA GLY A 31 7.96 16.38 1.80
C GLY A 31 7.83 16.84 0.34
N LYS A 32 8.73 16.38 -0.53
CA LYS A 32 8.66 16.67 -1.98
C LYS A 32 7.42 16.06 -2.63
N PHE A 33 7.07 14.82 -2.29
CA PHE A 33 5.85 14.18 -2.77
C PHE A 33 4.60 14.98 -2.38
N LYS A 34 4.48 15.37 -1.10
CA LYS A 34 3.40 16.25 -0.62
C LYS A 34 3.36 17.58 -1.36
N SER A 35 4.51 18.21 -1.58
CA SER A 35 4.61 19.48 -2.32
C SER A 35 4.09 19.36 -3.74
N ILE A 36 4.40 18.25 -4.44
CA ILE A 36 3.85 17.97 -5.76
C ILE A 36 2.32 17.87 -5.67
N LEU A 37 1.77 17.07 -4.76
CA LEU A 37 0.33 16.88 -4.61
C LEU A 37 -0.40 18.18 -4.27
N THR A 38 0.13 18.96 -3.31
CA THR A 38 -0.48 20.24 -2.90
C THR A 38 -0.46 21.27 -4.02
N SER A 39 0.59 21.31 -4.85
CA SER A 39 0.66 22.21 -6.01
C SER A 39 -0.45 21.93 -7.01
N TYR A 40 -0.75 20.65 -7.27
CA TYR A 40 -1.88 20.28 -8.15
C TYR A 40 -3.23 20.55 -7.51
N ALA A 41 -3.39 20.30 -6.21
CA ALA A 41 -4.63 20.61 -5.50
C ALA A 41 -4.90 22.12 -5.47
N LEU A 42 -3.87 22.93 -5.23
CA LEU A 42 -3.97 24.39 -5.24
C LEU A 42 -4.36 24.93 -6.62
N PHE A 43 -3.77 24.36 -7.68
CA PHE A 43 -4.14 24.71 -9.06
C PHE A 43 -5.64 24.46 -9.32
N HIS A 44 -6.17 23.29 -8.99
CA HIS A 44 -7.59 23.00 -9.16
C HIS A 44 -8.48 23.91 -8.30
N LEU A 45 -8.06 24.20 -7.07
CA LEU A 45 -8.79 25.11 -6.18
C LEU A 45 -8.84 26.54 -6.73
N THR A 46 -7.74 27.07 -7.24
CA THR A 46 -7.71 28.44 -7.82
C THR A 46 -8.63 28.56 -9.02
N PHE A 47 -8.65 27.59 -9.92
CA PHE A 47 -9.58 27.59 -11.06
C PHE A 47 -11.04 27.42 -10.64
N ALA A 48 -11.31 26.60 -9.60
CA ALA A 48 -12.65 26.45 -9.06
C ALA A 48 -13.18 27.77 -8.46
N LEU A 49 -12.36 28.45 -7.67
CA LEU A 49 -12.70 29.76 -7.09
C LEU A 49 -12.92 30.83 -8.17
N LEU A 50 -12.04 30.87 -9.19
CA LEU A 50 -12.18 31.78 -10.32
C LEU A 50 -13.48 31.53 -11.09
N SER A 51 -13.79 30.28 -11.39
CA SER A 51 -15.03 29.89 -12.09
C SER A 51 -16.26 30.22 -11.24
N LEU A 52 -16.21 30.06 -9.94
CA LEU A 52 -17.30 30.41 -9.03
C LEU A 52 -17.53 31.95 -9.02
N ALA A 53 -16.47 32.72 -8.97
CA ALA A 53 -16.56 34.19 -9.04
C ALA A 53 -17.13 34.68 -10.38
N GLN A 54 -16.77 34.04 -11.50
CA GLN A 54 -17.32 34.35 -12.80
C GLN A 54 -18.80 33.97 -12.90
N LEU A 55 -19.21 32.83 -12.36
CA LEU A 55 -20.61 32.41 -12.29
C LEU A 55 -21.46 33.37 -11.46
N THR A 56 -20.98 33.85 -10.32
CA THR A 56 -21.69 34.83 -9.49
C THR A 56 -21.84 36.16 -10.22
N LEU A 57 -20.83 36.59 -10.97
CA LEU A 57 -20.89 37.79 -11.81
C LEU A 57 -21.92 37.63 -12.94
N ILE A 58 -21.92 36.53 -13.66
CA ILE A 58 -22.87 36.21 -14.73
C ILE A 58 -24.29 36.22 -14.16
N PHE A 59 -24.51 35.61 -13.01
CA PHE A 59 -25.81 35.57 -12.36
C PHE A 59 -26.30 37.00 -11.99
N ALA A 60 -25.42 37.83 -11.43
CA ALA A 60 -25.73 39.20 -11.12
C ALA A 60 -26.11 40.03 -12.39
N LEU A 61 -25.34 39.89 -13.47
CA LEU A 61 -25.59 40.58 -14.73
C LEU A 61 -26.88 40.11 -15.43
N LEU A 62 -27.26 38.86 -15.28
CA LEU A 62 -28.48 38.28 -15.82
C LEU A 62 -29.75 39.01 -15.30
N PHE A 63 -29.72 39.37 -13.99
CA PHE A 63 -30.89 40.08 -13.39
C PHE A 63 -30.84 41.60 -13.53
N THR A 64 -29.66 42.19 -13.70
CA THR A 64 -29.53 43.64 -13.76
C THR A 64 -29.48 44.16 -15.20
N HIS A 65 -28.70 43.52 -16.08
CA HIS A 65 -28.43 44.01 -17.45
C HIS A 65 -28.26 42.87 -18.46
N PRO A 66 -29.33 42.08 -18.77
CA PRO A 66 -29.19 40.86 -19.59
C PRO A 66 -28.79 41.17 -21.06
N THR A 67 -29.07 42.35 -21.56
CA THR A 67 -28.73 42.79 -22.95
C THR A 67 -27.38 43.51 -23.04
N SER A 68 -26.66 43.65 -21.92
CA SER A 68 -25.37 44.36 -21.89
C SER A 68 -24.26 43.55 -22.58
N PRO A 69 -23.35 44.21 -23.33
CA PRO A 69 -22.16 43.54 -23.87
C PRO A 69 -21.27 42.93 -22.79
N PHE A 70 -21.30 43.46 -21.55
CA PHE A 70 -20.59 42.88 -20.40
C PHE A 70 -21.08 41.47 -20.04
N PHE A 71 -22.35 41.16 -20.23
CA PHE A 71 -22.89 39.83 -20.02
C PHE A 71 -22.28 38.81 -20.99
N ALA A 72 -22.18 39.17 -22.29
CA ALA A 72 -21.54 38.32 -23.30
C ALA A 72 -20.03 38.09 -22.99
N ILE A 73 -19.34 39.17 -22.58
CA ILE A 73 -17.93 39.09 -22.19
C ILE A 73 -17.73 38.18 -20.96
N ALA A 74 -18.63 38.24 -19.97
CA ALA A 74 -18.56 37.41 -18.79
C ALA A 74 -18.73 35.90 -19.13
N ILE A 75 -19.66 35.56 -20.03
CA ILE A 75 -19.82 34.18 -20.52
C ILE A 75 -18.59 33.73 -21.30
N ALA A 76 -18.08 34.57 -22.21
CA ALA A 76 -16.86 34.24 -22.97
C ALA A 76 -15.64 34.01 -22.05
N SER A 77 -15.48 34.83 -21.00
CA SER A 77 -14.39 34.67 -20.01
C SER A 77 -14.52 33.35 -19.22
N LEU A 78 -15.73 32.94 -18.85
CA LEU A 78 -15.98 31.67 -18.19
C LEU A 78 -15.60 30.48 -19.09
N LEU A 79 -16.02 30.52 -20.36
CA LEU A 79 -15.66 29.47 -21.33
C LEU A 79 -14.16 29.39 -21.53
N LEU A 80 -13.48 30.53 -21.65
CA LEU A 80 -12.02 30.58 -21.76
C LEU A 80 -11.34 30.00 -20.51
N THR A 81 -11.85 30.28 -19.31
CA THR A 81 -11.34 29.74 -18.06
C THR A 81 -11.49 28.21 -18.04
N ILE A 82 -12.67 27.67 -18.42
CA ILE A 82 -12.93 26.23 -18.49
C ILE A 82 -11.96 25.56 -19.50
N CYS A 83 -11.86 26.13 -20.72
CA CYS A 83 -10.94 25.59 -21.73
C CYS A 83 -9.48 25.60 -21.26
N SER A 84 -9.02 26.69 -20.65
CA SER A 84 -7.68 26.81 -20.09
C SER A 84 -7.43 25.78 -18.98
N HIS A 85 -8.39 25.60 -18.07
CA HIS A 85 -8.31 24.58 -17.01
C HIS A 85 -8.19 23.17 -17.58
N LEU A 86 -8.98 22.83 -18.61
CA LEU A 86 -8.90 21.52 -19.26
C LEU A 86 -7.52 21.30 -19.90
N ILE A 87 -7.02 22.24 -20.69
CA ILE A 87 -5.72 22.13 -21.37
C ILE A 87 -4.60 21.93 -20.35
N ILE A 88 -4.56 22.74 -19.30
CA ILE A 88 -3.52 22.65 -18.26
C ILE A 88 -3.66 21.35 -17.45
N THR A 89 -4.89 20.88 -17.20
CA THR A 89 -5.13 19.60 -16.54
C THR A 89 -4.57 18.44 -17.35
N TYR A 90 -4.77 18.41 -18.68
CA TYR A 90 -4.16 17.40 -19.55
C TYR A 90 -2.62 17.46 -19.53
N TYR A 91 -2.05 18.65 -19.60
CA TYR A 91 -0.61 18.83 -19.47
C TYR A 91 -0.07 18.25 -18.14
N PHE A 92 -0.74 18.55 -17.04
CA PHE A 92 -0.35 18.04 -15.72
C PHE A 92 -0.52 16.52 -15.59
N GLN A 93 -1.55 15.94 -16.20
CA GLN A 93 -1.69 14.48 -16.21
C GLN A 93 -0.51 13.77 -16.87
N GLY A 94 0.07 14.36 -17.92
CA GLY A 94 1.29 13.86 -18.56
C GLY A 94 2.56 14.10 -17.73
N LYS A 95 2.62 15.23 -17.01
CA LYS A 95 3.80 15.62 -16.22
C LYS A 95 3.94 14.86 -14.89
N LYS A 96 2.82 14.54 -14.21
CA LYS A 96 2.84 13.84 -12.90
C LYS A 96 3.66 12.54 -12.89
N PRO A 97 3.47 11.60 -13.83
CA PRO A 97 4.25 10.35 -13.81
C PRO A 97 5.75 10.58 -13.97
N ILE A 98 6.15 11.62 -14.71
CA ILE A 98 7.55 11.99 -14.89
C ILE A 98 8.12 12.49 -13.58
N GLN A 99 7.40 13.38 -12.85
CA GLN A 99 7.82 13.90 -11.55
C GLN A 99 7.92 12.80 -10.49
N PHE A 100 7.04 11.81 -10.51
CA PHE A 100 7.10 10.68 -9.57
C PHE A 100 8.31 9.79 -9.85
N ARG A 101 8.62 9.52 -11.12
CA ARG A 101 9.81 8.77 -11.50
C ARG A 101 11.10 9.53 -11.16
N GLU A 102 11.11 10.84 -11.37
CA GLU A 102 12.22 11.70 -10.98
C GLU A 102 12.42 11.70 -9.46
N LEU A 103 11.33 11.76 -8.68
CA LEU A 103 11.37 11.68 -7.23
C LEU A 103 11.93 10.33 -6.75
N GLU A 104 11.47 9.21 -7.34
CA GLU A 104 12.00 7.87 -7.04
C GLU A 104 13.50 7.79 -7.35
N THR A 105 13.92 8.25 -8.53
CA THR A 105 15.32 8.23 -8.95
C THR A 105 16.20 9.09 -8.04
N ASN A 106 15.75 10.30 -7.70
CA ASN A 106 16.47 11.20 -6.79
C ASN A 106 16.59 10.63 -5.38
N PHE A 107 15.54 9.98 -4.88
CA PHE A 107 15.58 9.30 -3.58
C PHE A 107 16.53 8.10 -3.62
N TYR A 108 16.50 7.29 -4.67
CA TYR A 108 17.44 6.20 -4.86
C TYR A 108 18.89 6.68 -4.82
N HIS A 109 19.22 7.71 -5.59
CA HIS A 109 20.58 8.29 -5.58
C HIS A 109 20.97 8.92 -4.24
N ALA A 110 20.01 9.47 -3.49
CA ALA A 110 20.27 9.95 -2.14
C ALA A 110 20.61 8.78 -1.21
N CYS A 111 19.87 7.68 -1.24
CA CYS A 111 20.17 6.47 -0.47
C CYS A 111 21.55 5.88 -0.84
N VAL A 112 21.88 5.81 -2.13
CA VAL A 112 23.21 5.36 -2.59
C VAL A 112 24.34 6.18 -1.96
N LYS A 113 24.17 7.50 -1.83
CA LYS A 113 25.17 8.38 -1.21
C LYS A 113 25.27 8.21 0.31
N CYS A 114 24.21 7.73 0.95
CA CYS A 114 24.19 7.47 2.39
C CYS A 114 24.88 6.16 2.76
N ILE A 115 25.06 5.23 1.81
CA ILE A 115 25.68 3.94 2.03
C ILE A 115 27.20 4.12 2.16
N PRO A 116 27.84 3.64 3.23
CA PRO A 116 29.30 3.66 3.38
C PRO A 116 29.98 2.87 2.26
N VAL A 117 31.16 3.33 1.84
CA VAL A 117 31.92 2.75 0.70
C VAL A 117 32.42 1.32 0.99
N ASP A 118 32.59 0.99 2.27
CA ASP A 118 33.19 -0.28 2.71
C ASP A 118 32.17 -1.39 2.99
N ILE A 119 30.89 -1.19 2.63
CA ILE A 119 29.84 -2.20 2.84
C ILE A 119 29.95 -3.30 1.78
N PRO A 120 29.79 -4.60 2.19
CA PRO A 120 29.66 -5.72 1.26
C PRO A 120 28.55 -5.46 0.22
N ASP A 121 28.76 -5.93 -1.01
CA ASP A 121 27.84 -5.67 -2.13
C ASP A 121 26.42 -6.25 -1.88
N ASP A 122 26.32 -7.32 -1.09
CA ASP A 122 25.04 -7.90 -0.70
C ASP A 122 24.28 -6.99 0.26
N ASP A 123 24.93 -6.45 1.27
CA ASP A 123 24.32 -5.49 2.21
C ASP A 123 23.97 -4.17 1.53
N TYR A 124 24.70 -3.78 0.49
CA TYR A 124 24.42 -2.61 -0.31
C TYR A 124 23.03 -2.70 -0.99
N HIS A 125 22.78 -3.79 -1.73
CA HIS A 125 21.50 -3.99 -2.40
C HIS A 125 20.35 -4.19 -1.41
N LEU A 126 20.58 -4.90 -0.30
CA LEU A 126 19.59 -5.10 0.75
C LEU A 126 19.19 -3.77 1.40
N SER A 127 20.17 -2.92 1.70
CA SER A 127 19.94 -1.59 2.27
C SER A 127 19.13 -0.69 1.35
N LEU A 128 19.41 -0.73 0.03
CA LEU A 128 18.65 0.02 -0.96
C LEU A 128 17.22 -0.51 -1.08
N ALA A 129 17.05 -1.83 -1.17
CA ALA A 129 15.75 -2.47 -1.25
C ALA A 129 14.88 -2.11 -0.04
N HIS A 130 15.45 -2.16 1.16
CA HIS A 130 14.78 -1.79 2.41
C HIS A 130 14.39 -0.30 2.44
N SER A 131 15.29 0.58 2.01
CA SER A 131 15.01 2.03 1.95
C SER A 131 13.85 2.35 1.02
N MET A 132 13.77 1.70 -0.15
CA MET A 132 12.66 1.86 -1.10
C MET A 132 11.34 1.36 -0.48
N PHE A 133 11.38 0.19 0.16
CA PHE A 133 10.23 -0.39 0.86
C PHE A 133 9.73 0.50 2.00
N GLN A 134 10.64 1.06 2.78
CA GLN A 134 10.33 1.96 3.88
C GLN A 134 9.63 3.24 3.41
N LEU A 135 10.12 3.88 2.34
CA LEU A 135 9.46 5.06 1.78
C LEU A 135 8.07 4.70 1.21
N ALA A 136 7.92 3.54 0.54
CA ALA A 136 6.62 3.07 0.06
C ALA A 136 5.62 2.89 1.21
N THR A 137 6.07 2.35 2.34
CA THR A 137 5.25 2.19 3.55
C THR A 137 4.84 3.54 4.14
N TYR A 138 5.75 4.51 4.23
CA TYR A 138 5.42 5.87 4.72
C TYR A 138 4.40 6.56 3.83
N ILE A 139 4.53 6.47 2.51
CA ILE A 139 3.55 7.04 1.55
C ILE A 139 2.16 6.41 1.73
N GLY A 140 2.06 5.13 2.10
CA GLY A 140 0.79 4.45 2.35
C GLY A 140 0.06 4.86 3.63
N GLN A 141 0.69 5.61 4.53
CA GLN A 141 0.07 6.02 5.78
C GLN A 141 -0.93 7.16 5.57
N LYS A 142 -2.18 6.99 6.04
CA LYS A 142 -3.24 8.01 5.92
C LYS A 142 -2.88 9.37 6.52
N GLN A 143 -2.10 9.36 7.59
CA GLN A 143 -1.64 10.58 8.30
C GLN A 143 -0.78 11.50 7.43
N VAL A 144 -0.13 10.96 6.40
CA VAL A 144 0.68 11.71 5.44
C VAL A 144 -0.13 12.75 4.68
N TYR A 145 -1.42 12.50 4.47
CA TYR A 145 -2.32 13.34 3.67
C TYR A 145 -3.12 14.35 4.50
N SER A 146 -2.75 14.55 5.76
CA SER A 146 -3.32 15.62 6.59
C SER A 146 -3.01 16.98 5.96
N LEU A 147 -4.04 17.64 5.46
CA LEU A 147 -4.01 19.07 5.14
C LEU A 147 -4.05 19.81 6.49
N SER A 148 -2.89 20.06 7.07
CA SER A 148 -2.77 20.73 8.38
C SER A 148 -3.13 22.22 8.23
N PHE A 149 -4.44 22.52 8.26
CA PHE A 149 -4.93 23.89 8.46
C PHE A 149 -5.01 24.15 9.97
N LYS A 150 -3.94 24.72 10.53
CA LYS A 150 -3.79 25.02 11.97
C LYS A 150 -5.00 25.67 12.66
N PRO A 151 -5.85 26.55 12.03
CA PRO A 151 -6.98 27.14 12.73
C PRO A 151 -8.19 26.22 12.93
N PHE A 152 -8.27 25.05 12.26
CA PHE A 152 -9.46 24.19 12.25
C PHE A 152 -9.17 22.75 12.66
N THR A 153 -8.58 22.53 13.83
CA THR A 153 -8.22 21.19 14.34
C THR A 153 -9.40 20.23 14.44
N PHE A 154 -10.63 20.74 14.64
CA PHE A 154 -11.85 19.93 14.69
C PHE A 154 -12.23 19.33 13.33
N LEU A 155 -11.74 19.87 12.22
CA LEU A 155 -11.94 19.35 10.87
C LEU A 155 -10.77 18.48 10.36
N GLU A 156 -9.76 18.25 11.19
CA GLU A 156 -8.54 17.54 10.78
C GLU A 156 -8.85 16.14 10.24
N GLY A 157 -9.75 15.39 10.89
CA GLY A 157 -10.17 14.08 10.41
C GLY A 157 -10.84 14.12 9.03
N MET A 158 -11.64 15.15 8.77
CA MET A 158 -12.30 15.36 7.47
C MET A 158 -11.25 15.74 6.40
N PHE A 159 -10.28 16.58 6.72
CA PHE A 159 -9.22 16.96 5.79
C PHE A 159 -8.28 15.80 5.47
N ILE A 160 -7.98 14.93 6.44
CA ILE A 160 -7.23 13.69 6.21
C ILE A 160 -8.00 12.78 5.27
N PHE A 161 -9.30 12.59 5.53
CA PHE A 161 -10.16 11.76 4.70
C PHE A 161 -10.23 12.28 3.25
N ILE A 162 -10.53 13.56 3.06
CA ILE A 162 -10.61 14.20 1.73
C ILE A 162 -9.25 14.15 1.02
N GLY A 163 -8.16 14.50 1.71
CA GLY A 163 -6.82 14.49 1.15
C GLY A 163 -6.38 13.09 0.71
N TYR A 164 -6.65 12.08 1.52
CA TYR A 164 -6.37 10.68 1.19
C TYR A 164 -7.14 10.23 -0.05
N HIS A 165 -8.46 10.48 -0.12
CA HIS A 165 -9.25 10.08 -1.26
C HIS A 165 -8.92 10.85 -2.54
N LEU A 166 -8.59 12.13 -2.41
CA LEU A 166 -8.21 12.98 -3.55
C LEU A 166 -6.91 12.52 -4.21
N HIS A 167 -5.95 12.04 -3.40
CA HIS A 167 -4.61 11.67 -3.85
C HIS A 167 -4.35 10.16 -3.86
N PHE A 168 -5.39 9.35 -3.67
CA PHE A 168 -5.27 7.89 -3.60
C PHE A 168 -4.58 7.27 -4.83
N LYS A 169 -4.90 7.78 -6.03
CA LYS A 169 -4.27 7.31 -7.28
C LYS A 169 -2.78 7.60 -7.32
N GLU A 170 -2.41 8.80 -6.98
CA GLU A 170 -1.02 9.26 -6.97
C GLU A 170 -0.20 8.50 -5.93
N MET A 171 -0.81 8.23 -4.78
CA MET A 171 -0.23 7.38 -3.74
C MET A 171 0.07 5.98 -4.26
N LEU A 172 -0.91 5.32 -4.89
CA LEU A 172 -0.71 3.98 -5.46
C LEU A 172 0.40 3.94 -6.50
N ILE A 173 0.43 4.92 -7.41
CA ILE A 173 1.47 5.00 -8.45
C ILE A 173 2.86 5.12 -7.83
N MET A 174 3.02 5.97 -6.81
CA MET A 174 4.31 6.18 -6.16
C MET A 174 4.74 4.94 -5.36
N GLN A 175 3.81 4.31 -4.62
CA GLN A 175 4.08 3.05 -3.93
C GLN A 175 4.47 1.93 -4.91
N GLU A 176 3.75 1.79 -6.03
CA GLU A 176 4.06 0.82 -7.08
C GLU A 176 5.47 1.00 -7.60
N LEU A 177 5.89 2.25 -7.92
CA LEU A 177 7.23 2.55 -8.40
C LEU A 177 8.32 2.14 -7.38
N LEU A 178 8.14 2.51 -6.13
CA LEU A 178 9.10 2.22 -5.07
C LEU A 178 9.20 0.71 -4.77
N LEU A 179 8.07 0.00 -4.70
CA LEU A 179 8.07 -1.44 -4.48
C LEU A 179 8.69 -2.20 -5.66
N HIS A 180 8.43 -1.78 -6.89
CA HIS A 180 9.12 -2.37 -8.04
C HIS A 180 10.62 -2.15 -8.00
N ARG A 181 11.07 -0.98 -7.53
CA ARG A 181 12.51 -0.74 -7.34
C ARG A 181 13.10 -1.62 -6.26
N SER A 182 12.41 -1.73 -5.11
CA SER A 182 12.79 -2.64 -4.02
C SER A 182 12.91 -4.09 -4.51
N ILE A 183 11.91 -4.59 -5.21
CA ILE A 183 11.90 -5.95 -5.80
C ILE A 183 13.10 -6.14 -6.74
N LYS A 184 13.40 -5.15 -7.57
CA LYS A 184 14.55 -5.23 -8.48
C LYS A 184 15.87 -5.41 -7.74
N GLU A 185 16.10 -4.66 -6.65
CA GLU A 185 17.32 -4.80 -5.84
C GLU A 185 17.40 -6.18 -5.17
N HIS A 186 16.28 -6.74 -4.66
CA HIS A 186 16.24 -8.10 -4.14
C HIS A 186 16.56 -9.17 -5.21
N ILE A 187 16.07 -8.99 -6.45
CA ILE A 187 16.36 -9.92 -7.53
C ILE A 187 17.87 -9.92 -7.87
N GLU A 188 18.52 -8.76 -7.82
CA GLU A 188 19.99 -8.72 -8.02
C GLU A 188 20.75 -9.48 -6.90
N LEU A 189 20.25 -9.44 -5.67
CA LEU A 189 20.79 -10.25 -4.57
C LEU A 189 20.60 -11.74 -4.78
N ILE A 190 19.40 -12.18 -5.15
CA ILE A 190 19.10 -13.60 -5.41
C ILE A 190 19.97 -14.17 -6.50
N LYS A 191 20.30 -13.38 -7.54
CA LYS A 191 21.22 -13.83 -8.60
C LYS A 191 22.64 -14.12 -8.07
N LYS A 192 23.04 -13.48 -6.98
CA LYS A 192 24.34 -13.68 -6.34
C LYS A 192 24.29 -14.79 -5.31
N ASN A 193 23.27 -14.78 -4.47
CA ASN A 193 23.07 -15.76 -3.39
C ASN A 193 21.63 -16.32 -3.41
N PRO A 194 21.38 -17.38 -4.21
CA PRO A 194 20.03 -17.89 -4.47
C PRO A 194 19.41 -18.70 -3.31
N ILE A 195 20.13 -18.90 -2.20
CA ILE A 195 19.68 -19.73 -1.06
C ILE A 195 19.50 -18.87 0.21
N ASP A 196 19.63 -17.56 0.12
CA ASP A 196 19.53 -16.68 1.27
C ASP A 196 18.08 -16.50 1.73
N LEU A 197 17.76 -17.09 2.88
CA LEU A 197 16.44 -17.01 3.52
C LEU A 197 15.99 -15.57 3.81
N ALA A 198 16.92 -14.71 4.23
CA ALA A 198 16.58 -13.32 4.58
C ALA A 198 16.17 -12.53 3.34
N VAL A 199 16.84 -12.76 2.21
CA VAL A 199 16.53 -12.11 0.93
C VAL A 199 15.19 -12.59 0.39
N HIS A 200 14.92 -13.91 0.38
CA HIS A 200 13.63 -14.45 -0.03
C HIS A 200 12.49 -13.98 0.87
N THR A 201 12.70 -13.90 2.18
CA THR A 201 11.72 -13.36 3.14
C THR A 201 11.40 -11.90 2.82
N SER A 202 12.42 -11.08 2.58
CA SER A 202 12.25 -9.67 2.25
C SER A 202 11.57 -9.48 0.90
N LEU A 203 11.89 -10.31 -0.09
CA LEU A 203 11.26 -10.30 -1.41
C LEU A 203 9.78 -10.74 -1.33
N ALA A 204 9.48 -11.80 -0.57
CA ALA A 204 8.09 -12.22 -0.33
C ALA A 204 7.27 -11.10 0.32
N ASN A 205 7.84 -10.40 1.31
CA ASN A 205 7.22 -9.22 1.92
C ASN A 205 6.99 -8.09 0.92
N ALA A 206 7.95 -7.83 0.02
CA ALA A 206 7.81 -6.79 -1.01
C ALA A 206 6.69 -7.14 -2.02
N TYR A 207 6.58 -8.40 -2.46
CA TYR A 207 5.48 -8.85 -3.32
C TYR A 207 4.14 -8.84 -2.59
N THR A 208 4.10 -9.21 -1.32
CA THR A 208 2.87 -9.13 -0.50
C THR A 208 2.42 -7.68 -0.32
N ALA A 209 3.34 -6.75 -0.07
CA ALA A 209 3.04 -5.32 -0.01
C ALA A 209 2.53 -4.80 -1.37
N LEU A 210 3.14 -5.23 -2.48
CA LEU A 210 2.70 -4.89 -3.84
C LEU A 210 1.29 -5.44 -4.11
N ALA A 211 1.00 -6.68 -3.73
CA ALA A 211 -0.34 -7.25 -3.82
C ALA A 211 -1.35 -6.42 -3.01
N LYS A 212 -1.00 -6.04 -1.79
CA LYS A 212 -1.88 -5.27 -0.90
C LYS A 212 -2.30 -3.92 -1.50
N ILE A 213 -1.42 -3.21 -2.21
CA ILE A 213 -1.79 -1.95 -2.86
C ILE A 213 -2.73 -2.13 -4.07
N TYR A 214 -2.76 -3.33 -4.68
CA TYR A 214 -3.70 -3.66 -5.75
C TYR A 214 -5.01 -4.28 -5.22
N GLN A 215 -5.04 -4.68 -3.94
CA GLN A 215 -6.22 -5.26 -3.32
C GLN A 215 -7.28 -4.19 -3.11
N ILE A 216 -8.38 -4.32 -3.84
CA ILE A 216 -9.56 -3.50 -3.60
C ILE A 216 -10.30 -4.12 -2.41
N PRO A 217 -10.66 -3.34 -1.37
CA PRO A 217 -11.47 -3.86 -0.28
C PRO A 217 -12.78 -4.45 -0.82
N THR A 218 -12.88 -5.77 -0.86
CA THR A 218 -14.07 -6.48 -1.36
C THR A 218 -15.21 -6.47 -0.34
N ASN A 219 -14.92 -6.11 0.91
CA ASN A 219 -15.84 -6.18 2.05
C ASN A 219 -16.50 -4.85 2.41
N LEU A 220 -16.20 -3.77 1.68
CA LEU A 220 -16.93 -2.52 1.86
C LEU A 220 -18.32 -2.64 1.21
N PRO A 221 -19.40 -2.23 1.91
CA PRO A 221 -20.72 -2.07 1.29
C PRO A 221 -20.56 -1.24 0.01
N PHE A 222 -21.30 -1.62 -1.02
CA PHE A 222 -21.16 -1.01 -2.36
C PHE A 222 -21.34 0.52 -2.35
N ASP A 223 -21.97 1.06 -1.31
CA ASP A 223 -22.20 2.49 -1.08
C ASP A 223 -21.00 3.23 -0.50
N ASP A 224 -20.08 2.53 0.18
CA ASP A 224 -18.88 3.14 0.79
C ASP A 224 -17.65 3.14 -0.14
N LEU A 225 -17.73 2.47 -1.30
CA LEU A 225 -16.72 2.57 -2.34
C LEU A 225 -16.78 3.97 -2.94
N THR A 226 -15.80 4.78 -2.66
CA THR A 226 -15.69 6.12 -3.26
C THR A 226 -15.62 6.00 -4.79
N LEU A 227 -16.09 7.04 -5.51
CA LEU A 227 -16.03 7.09 -6.98
C LEU A 227 -14.61 6.85 -7.53
N VAL A 228 -13.59 7.13 -6.73
CA VAL A 228 -12.18 6.92 -7.03
C VAL A 228 -11.86 5.43 -7.01
N GLU A 229 -12.27 4.70 -5.98
CA GLU A 229 -12.05 3.26 -5.84
C GLU A 229 -12.78 2.46 -6.93
N ARG A 230 -14.00 2.86 -7.30
CA ARG A 230 -14.75 2.28 -8.43
C ARG A 230 -14.02 2.42 -9.77
N ARG A 231 -13.36 3.56 -10.02
CA ARG A 231 -12.57 3.77 -11.25
C ARG A 231 -11.32 2.90 -11.32
N PHE A 232 -10.76 2.50 -10.17
CA PHE A 232 -9.59 1.63 -10.09
C PHE A 232 -9.95 0.14 -10.02
N ALA A 233 -11.20 -0.24 -9.78
CA ALA A 233 -11.71 -1.60 -9.84
C ALA A 233 -11.71 -2.21 -11.26
N LYS A 234 -10.77 -1.78 -12.13
CA LYS A 234 -10.63 -2.29 -13.49
C LYS A 234 -9.99 -3.68 -13.47
N ALA A 235 -10.33 -4.48 -14.47
CA ALA A 235 -9.75 -5.82 -14.69
C ALA A 235 -8.21 -5.86 -14.60
N SER A 236 -7.53 -4.76 -14.99
CA SER A 236 -6.08 -4.62 -14.89
C SER A 236 -5.52 -4.65 -13.46
N LEU A 237 -6.23 -4.10 -12.45
CA LEU A 237 -5.78 -4.16 -11.06
C LEU A 237 -5.96 -5.55 -10.46
N LYS A 238 -7.06 -6.23 -10.82
CA LYS A 238 -7.29 -7.61 -10.40
C LYS A 238 -6.19 -8.55 -10.95
N GLU A 239 -5.78 -8.32 -12.19
CA GLU A 239 -4.69 -9.08 -12.80
C GLU A 239 -3.34 -8.79 -12.13
N LYS A 240 -3.02 -7.51 -11.91
CA LYS A 240 -1.81 -7.10 -11.17
C LYS A 240 -1.78 -7.70 -9.76
N PHE A 241 -2.92 -7.69 -9.06
CA PHE A 241 -3.08 -8.32 -7.75
C PHE A 241 -2.76 -9.80 -7.80
N LYS A 242 -3.38 -10.54 -8.74
CA LYS A 242 -3.15 -11.97 -8.91
C LYS A 242 -1.68 -12.29 -9.22
N VAL A 243 -1.06 -11.53 -10.12
CA VAL A 243 0.35 -11.71 -10.47
C VAL A 243 1.26 -11.47 -9.26
N ALA A 244 1.06 -10.36 -8.52
CA ALA A 244 1.88 -10.05 -7.34
C ALA A 244 1.70 -11.10 -6.23
N THR A 245 0.46 -11.56 -5.98
CA THR A 245 0.18 -12.60 -4.98
C THR A 245 0.81 -13.94 -5.39
N ASN A 246 0.73 -14.34 -6.67
CA ASN A 246 1.38 -15.56 -7.13
C ASN A 246 2.91 -15.49 -6.99
N ARG A 247 3.52 -14.33 -7.27
CA ARG A 247 4.97 -14.14 -7.02
C ARG A 247 5.33 -14.25 -5.54
N ALA A 248 4.51 -13.68 -4.65
CA ALA A 248 4.69 -13.88 -3.21
C ALA A 248 4.61 -15.36 -2.82
N ILE A 249 3.65 -16.12 -3.37
CA ILE A 249 3.52 -17.56 -3.13
C ILE A 249 4.74 -18.34 -3.63
N GLU A 250 5.30 -17.98 -4.78
CA GLU A 250 6.52 -18.62 -5.30
C GLU A 250 7.70 -18.44 -4.32
N GLU A 251 7.93 -17.22 -3.83
CA GLU A 251 8.99 -16.96 -2.85
C GLU A 251 8.73 -17.65 -1.50
N LEU A 252 7.49 -17.66 -1.03
CA LEU A 252 7.10 -18.35 0.21
C LEU A 252 7.26 -19.86 0.10
N LYS A 253 7.04 -20.47 -1.07
CA LYS A 253 7.31 -21.89 -1.29
C LYS A 253 8.80 -22.22 -1.26
N ILE A 254 9.65 -21.34 -1.79
CA ILE A 254 11.11 -21.50 -1.64
C ILE A 254 11.50 -21.47 -0.16
N LEU A 255 10.89 -20.56 0.63
CA LEU A 255 11.13 -20.52 2.07
C LEU A 255 10.61 -21.76 2.78
N ASP A 256 9.47 -22.32 2.38
CA ASP A 256 8.91 -23.56 2.91
C ASP A 256 9.84 -24.76 2.63
N ASP A 257 10.38 -24.85 1.42
CA ASP A 257 11.36 -25.89 1.05
C ASP A 257 12.66 -25.78 1.87
N LEU A 258 13.08 -24.57 2.23
CA LEU A 258 14.30 -24.34 3.02
C LEU A 258 14.06 -24.42 4.54
N ALA A 259 12.85 -24.11 5.00
CA ALA A 259 12.45 -24.08 6.42
C ALA A 259 11.00 -24.60 6.62
N PRO A 260 10.74 -25.91 6.43
CA PRO A 260 9.39 -26.47 6.31
C PRO A 260 8.51 -26.38 7.58
N ASN A 261 9.05 -25.99 8.70
CA ASN A 261 8.31 -25.86 9.96
C ASN A 261 8.24 -24.40 10.47
N ASP A 262 8.47 -23.42 9.61
CA ASP A 262 8.34 -22.03 10.01
C ASP A 262 6.86 -21.59 10.02
N PRO A 263 6.26 -21.34 11.21
CA PRO A 263 4.86 -20.95 11.29
C PRO A 263 4.56 -19.64 10.55
N TRP A 264 5.54 -18.75 10.41
CA TRP A 264 5.35 -17.49 9.70
C TRP A 264 5.13 -17.73 8.20
N VAL A 265 5.92 -18.64 7.59
CA VAL A 265 5.80 -18.98 6.16
C VAL A 265 4.41 -19.53 5.86
N HIS A 266 3.95 -20.51 6.63
CA HIS A 266 2.63 -21.12 6.46
C HIS A 266 1.49 -20.10 6.69
N ALA A 267 1.63 -19.18 7.66
CA ALA A 267 0.64 -18.12 7.88
C ALA A 267 0.57 -17.14 6.69
N GLN A 268 1.71 -16.81 6.09
CA GLN A 268 1.75 -15.96 4.89
C GLN A 268 1.17 -16.69 3.66
N LEU A 269 1.49 -17.97 3.46
CA LEU A 269 0.90 -18.80 2.40
C LEU A 269 -0.63 -18.87 2.55
N ALA A 270 -1.13 -19.18 3.75
CA ALA A 270 -2.57 -19.21 4.03
C ALA A 270 -3.24 -17.86 3.69
N SER A 271 -2.62 -16.75 4.07
CA SER A 271 -3.12 -15.41 3.74
C SER A 271 -3.15 -15.15 2.23
N CYS A 272 -2.12 -15.54 1.49
CA CYS A 272 -2.07 -15.40 0.03
C CYS A 272 -3.15 -16.26 -0.65
N TYR A 273 -3.32 -17.51 -0.22
CA TYR A 273 -4.35 -18.41 -0.75
C TYR A 273 -5.76 -17.91 -0.43
N HIS A 274 -5.99 -17.38 0.78
CA HIS A 274 -7.24 -16.73 1.16
C HIS A 274 -7.62 -15.62 0.18
N HIS A 275 -6.69 -14.73 -0.14
CA HIS A 275 -6.91 -13.61 -1.05
C HIS A 275 -7.19 -14.05 -2.50
N LEU A 276 -6.71 -15.21 -2.91
CA LEU A 276 -6.99 -15.81 -4.22
C LEU A 276 -8.25 -16.67 -4.22
N ASN A 277 -8.93 -16.83 -3.07
CA ASN A 277 -10.07 -17.76 -2.84
C ASN A 277 -9.71 -19.23 -3.10
N LEU A 278 -8.46 -19.60 -2.88
CA LEU A 278 -7.96 -20.97 -2.97
C LEU A 278 -8.11 -21.65 -1.60
N PHE A 279 -9.36 -21.96 -1.22
CA PHE A 279 -9.71 -22.40 0.13
C PHE A 279 -9.19 -23.78 0.50
N GLU A 280 -8.92 -24.65 -0.49
CA GLU A 280 -8.34 -25.96 -0.22
C GLU A 280 -6.86 -25.84 0.17
N GLU A 281 -6.12 -25.01 -0.56
CA GLU A 281 -4.71 -24.69 -0.28
C GLU A 281 -4.59 -23.97 1.07
N GLU A 282 -5.43 -22.97 1.32
CA GLU A 282 -5.50 -22.26 2.60
C GLU A 282 -5.73 -23.25 3.76
N THR A 283 -6.63 -24.23 3.58
CA THR A 283 -6.91 -25.23 4.60
C THR A 283 -5.69 -26.10 4.91
N ARG A 284 -4.90 -26.49 3.91
CA ARG A 284 -3.69 -27.29 4.10
C ARG A 284 -2.66 -26.54 4.94
N GLU A 285 -2.46 -25.25 4.67
CA GLU A 285 -1.52 -24.43 5.44
C GLU A 285 -1.98 -24.29 6.91
N TYR A 286 -3.27 -24.11 7.15
CA TYR A 286 -3.79 -24.08 8.52
C TYR A 286 -3.74 -25.47 9.21
N GLU A 287 -3.87 -26.58 8.49
CA GLU A 287 -3.66 -27.93 9.04
C GLU A 287 -2.20 -28.11 9.49
N ILE A 288 -1.23 -27.60 8.73
CA ILE A 288 0.20 -27.60 9.12
C ILE A 288 0.41 -26.71 10.34
N LEU A 289 -0.11 -25.49 10.33
CA LEU A 289 -0.03 -24.57 11.47
C LEU A 289 -0.62 -25.18 12.74
N LEU A 290 -1.73 -25.90 12.64
CA LEU A 290 -2.35 -26.57 13.79
C LEU A 290 -1.44 -27.70 14.34
N ASN A 291 -0.73 -28.42 13.47
CA ASN A 291 0.26 -29.41 13.92
C ASN A 291 1.42 -28.78 14.68
N ILE A 292 1.84 -27.58 14.28
CA ILE A 292 2.91 -26.82 14.96
C ILE A 292 2.40 -26.21 16.28
N ARG A 293 1.14 -25.71 16.29
CA ARG A 293 0.49 -25.04 17.43
C ARG A 293 -0.89 -25.61 17.71
N PRO A 294 -1.00 -26.79 18.37
CA PRO A 294 -2.26 -27.55 18.48
C PRO A 294 -3.38 -26.85 19.26
N HIS A 295 -3.04 -25.88 20.14
CA HIS A 295 -4.01 -25.18 21.01
C HIS A 295 -4.19 -23.69 20.64
N ASP A 296 -3.74 -23.28 19.45
CA ASP A 296 -3.96 -21.92 18.99
C ASP A 296 -5.42 -21.72 18.56
N LYS A 297 -6.14 -20.92 19.34
CA LYS A 297 -7.57 -20.70 19.13
C LYS A 297 -7.89 -20.00 17.81
N GLU A 298 -7.01 -19.12 17.33
CA GLU A 298 -7.23 -18.41 16.06
C GLU A 298 -7.08 -19.37 14.88
N ILE A 299 -6.07 -20.25 14.92
CA ILE A 299 -5.87 -21.31 13.91
C ILE A 299 -7.08 -22.26 13.90
N LEU A 300 -7.53 -22.73 15.07
CA LEU A 300 -8.70 -23.59 15.19
C LEU A 300 -9.97 -22.93 14.63
N TYR A 301 -10.21 -21.66 14.97
CA TYR A 301 -11.36 -20.93 14.47
C TYR A 301 -11.32 -20.79 12.94
N ARG A 302 -10.19 -20.33 12.37
CA ARG A 302 -10.02 -20.18 10.92
C ARG A 302 -10.20 -21.51 10.18
N LEU A 303 -9.57 -22.56 10.68
CA LEU A 303 -9.67 -23.91 10.10
C LEU A 303 -11.11 -24.45 10.16
N GLY A 304 -11.80 -24.24 11.27
CA GLY A 304 -13.22 -24.62 11.41
C GLY A 304 -14.12 -23.92 10.40
N VAL A 305 -13.94 -22.60 10.21
CA VAL A 305 -14.68 -21.82 9.18
C VAL A 305 -14.41 -22.37 7.77
N LEU A 306 -13.14 -22.67 7.46
CA LEU A 306 -12.76 -23.24 6.16
C LEU A 306 -13.38 -24.61 5.94
N TYR A 307 -13.38 -25.49 6.95
CA TYR A 307 -14.03 -26.80 6.83
C TYR A 307 -15.53 -26.68 6.55
N PHE A 308 -16.25 -25.80 7.24
CA PHE A 308 -17.67 -25.58 6.96
C PHE A 308 -17.88 -24.98 5.57
N ARG A 309 -17.04 -24.04 5.14
CA ARG A 309 -17.09 -23.47 3.78
C ARG A 309 -16.87 -24.52 2.69
N LEU A 310 -16.00 -25.50 2.93
CA LEU A 310 -15.70 -26.60 2.00
C LEU A 310 -16.67 -27.80 2.13
N GLY A 311 -17.69 -27.70 2.97
CA GLY A 311 -18.63 -28.80 3.22
C GLY A 311 -18.03 -29.98 4.01
N LYS A 312 -16.82 -29.86 4.56
CA LYS A 312 -16.13 -30.84 5.40
C LYS A 312 -16.65 -30.80 6.83
N ASN A 313 -17.98 -30.90 6.99
CA ASN A 313 -18.70 -30.67 8.24
C ASN A 313 -18.21 -31.53 9.42
N ALA A 314 -17.84 -32.79 9.18
CA ALA A 314 -17.32 -33.64 10.25
C ALA A 314 -16.01 -33.11 10.87
N LYS A 315 -15.08 -32.62 10.02
CA LYS A 315 -13.86 -31.97 10.48
C LYS A 315 -14.17 -30.64 11.20
N GLY A 316 -15.09 -29.83 10.65
CA GLY A 316 -15.53 -28.56 11.24
C GLY A 316 -16.12 -28.75 12.64
N LEU A 317 -16.96 -29.77 12.85
CA LEU A 317 -17.52 -30.11 14.16
C LEU A 317 -16.45 -30.65 15.14
N SER A 318 -15.47 -31.38 14.65
CA SER A 318 -14.31 -31.79 15.48
C SER A 318 -13.52 -30.58 15.97
N THR A 319 -13.23 -29.63 15.06
CA THR A 319 -12.54 -28.37 15.39
C THR A 319 -13.36 -27.52 16.36
N TYR A 320 -14.70 -27.45 16.17
CA TYR A 320 -15.61 -26.79 17.11
C TYR A 320 -15.49 -27.37 18.52
N ARG A 321 -15.42 -28.71 18.66
CA ARG A 321 -15.29 -29.37 19.98
C ARG A 321 -13.98 -28.99 20.66
N CYS A 322 -12.86 -29.01 19.94
CA CYS A 322 -11.57 -28.58 20.48
C CYS A 322 -11.60 -27.09 20.88
N LEU A 323 -12.21 -26.24 20.06
CA LEU A 323 -12.32 -24.80 20.36
C LEU A 323 -13.23 -24.53 21.56
N MET A 324 -14.29 -25.32 21.75
CA MET A 324 -15.19 -25.21 22.90
C MET A 324 -14.45 -25.43 24.24
N GLU A 325 -13.43 -26.29 24.28
CA GLU A 325 -12.63 -26.55 25.46
C GLU A 325 -11.68 -25.37 25.80
N ILE A 326 -11.32 -24.57 24.79
CA ILE A 326 -10.38 -23.45 24.93
C ILE A 326 -11.15 -22.12 25.10
N ASP A 327 -12.12 -21.84 24.23
CA ASP A 327 -12.88 -20.60 24.18
C ASP A 327 -14.32 -20.85 23.68
N ALA A 328 -15.25 -20.98 24.61
CA ALA A 328 -16.66 -21.23 24.32
C ALA A 328 -17.32 -20.12 23.49
N ARG A 329 -16.83 -18.87 23.58
CA ARG A 329 -17.36 -17.74 22.83
C ARG A 329 -17.00 -17.85 21.35
N ASP A 330 -15.72 -18.09 21.05
CA ASP A 330 -15.28 -18.27 19.68
C ASP A 330 -15.90 -19.53 19.06
N ALA A 331 -16.09 -20.61 19.84
CA ALA A 331 -16.81 -21.78 19.39
C ALA A 331 -18.27 -21.49 19.02
N SER A 332 -18.98 -20.67 19.82
CA SER A 332 -20.36 -20.26 19.50
C SER A 332 -20.47 -19.44 18.22
N HIS A 333 -19.45 -18.65 17.91
CA HIS A 333 -19.35 -17.96 16.63
C HIS A 333 -19.02 -18.92 15.47
N LEU A 334 -18.13 -19.88 15.70
CA LEU A 334 -17.75 -20.86 14.68
C LEU A 334 -18.95 -21.69 14.19
N ILE A 335 -19.81 -22.13 15.10
CA ILE A 335 -20.97 -22.97 14.71
C ILE A 335 -21.99 -22.22 13.86
N SER A 336 -22.02 -20.88 13.89
CA SER A 336 -22.88 -20.09 13.01
C SER A 336 -22.51 -20.22 11.52
N HIS A 337 -21.29 -20.68 11.22
CA HIS A 337 -20.83 -20.96 9.86
C HIS A 337 -21.21 -22.39 9.38
N TYR A 338 -21.78 -23.20 10.28
CA TYR A 338 -22.25 -24.53 9.88
C TYR A 338 -23.39 -24.40 8.88
N ASN A 339 -23.17 -24.90 7.67
CA ASN A 339 -24.18 -24.94 6.64
C ASN A 339 -24.37 -26.42 6.20
N PRO A 340 -25.53 -27.00 6.40
CA PRO A 340 -25.79 -28.41 6.02
C PRO A 340 -25.96 -28.61 4.51
N PHE A 341 -26.01 -27.53 3.68
CA PHE A 341 -26.26 -27.62 2.24
C PHE A 341 -25.21 -26.88 1.42
#